data_8fab4e375ea7f770cb7b2079a6b9d9e1
#
_entry.id   8fab4e375ea7f770cb7b2079a6b9d9e1
#
_cell.length_a   1.000
_cell.length_b   1.000
_cell.length_c   1.000
_cell.angle_alpha   90.00
_cell.angle_beta   90.00
_cell.angle_gamma   90.00
#
_symmetry.space_group_name_H-M   'P 1'
#
loop_
_entity.id
_entity.type
_entity.pdbx_description
1 polymer ?
#
loop_
_entity_poly.entity_id
_entity_poly.type
_entity_poly.pdbx_seq_one_letter_code
_entity_poly.pdbx_strand_id
1 'polypeptide(L)'
;MTTRSLVLVLCSLPIFGGWHLFAAEPVTLWDPAATLPKAAEATLLDDVTFRVIKPQRPDTDGCRWTLGVGLAWHKNRLYASYGFNKGDENTPTEEAHCRVSDDAGQTWGKPVVIDAGEGNLGVSHGVFLSHGGQLWAFMGAFSDRFQRTHTRGYRLDEATGNWKPAGVVVGEGFWPMQEPQPTPDGNWIMAGFRVANGLKVSGGNLPAVAISHGADFTSWDLVVIPAAAGLGNIWGESTVLIDGSRITNIARYGEKPLALVSTSADSGRTWSPSTPSNLLMATSKPYAGTLSTGQRYLVCTTTADTGGGRSPLTIAVSKPGQPVFSRVFVIRRSISNKTPGVSRKGIDFSYPYAVEHNSKLYVGYTHKSHAANELAVIPLSALKAD
;
A
#
# COMPACT_ATOMS: atom_id res chain seq x y z
N MET A 1 -74.44 34.27 -36.06
CA MET A 1 -72.97 34.44 -36.01
C MET A 1 -72.44 33.46 -34.97
N THR A 2 -71.99 32.33 -35.42
CA THR A 2 -71.48 31.20 -34.51
C THR A 2 -69.99 31.07 -34.62
N THR A 3 -69.31 31.41 -33.56
CA THR A 3 -67.83 31.33 -33.42
C THR A 3 -67.47 29.89 -33.11
N ARG A 4 -66.68 29.23 -33.93
CA ARG A 4 -66.06 27.90 -33.66
C ARG A 4 -64.72 28.12 -33.03
N SER A 5 -64.53 27.64 -31.76
CA SER A 5 -63.23 27.56 -31.12
C SER A 5 -62.50 26.30 -31.55
N LEU A 6 -61.31 26.49 -32.07
CA LEU A 6 -60.35 25.39 -32.40
C LEU A 6 -59.56 25.01 -31.18
N VAL A 7 -59.69 23.77 -30.69
CA VAL A 7 -58.86 23.20 -29.60
C VAL A 7 -57.67 22.52 -30.21
N LEU A 8 -56.49 23.05 -29.97
CA LEU A 8 -55.20 22.43 -30.35
C LEU A 8 -54.81 21.46 -29.24
N VAL A 9 -54.76 20.14 -29.50
CA VAL A 9 -54.26 19.12 -28.65
C VAL A 9 -52.76 18.96 -28.94
N LEU A 10 -51.91 19.41 -28.01
CA LEU A 10 -50.47 19.16 -28.02
C LEU A 10 -50.21 17.76 -27.41
N CYS A 11 -49.88 16.78 -28.25
CA CYS A 11 -49.34 15.50 -27.81
C CYS A 11 -47.85 15.68 -27.43
N SER A 12 -47.56 15.69 -26.15
CA SER A 12 -46.19 15.58 -25.64
C SER A 12 -45.72 14.12 -25.65
N LEU A 13 -44.81 13.78 -26.54
CA LEU A 13 -44.09 12.50 -26.52
C LEU A 13 -43.06 12.53 -25.41
N PRO A 14 -43.01 11.53 -24.51
CA PRO A 14 -41.91 11.42 -23.53
C PRO A 14 -40.64 10.93 -24.24
N ILE A 15 -39.60 11.76 -24.24
CA ILE A 15 -38.26 11.36 -24.65
C ILE A 15 -37.71 10.50 -23.52
N PHE A 16 -37.80 9.17 -23.64
CA PHE A 16 -37.04 8.24 -22.83
C PHE A 16 -35.59 8.28 -23.32
N GLY A 17 -34.78 9.19 -22.74
CA GLY A 17 -33.35 9.14 -22.84
C GLY A 17 -32.87 7.91 -22.08
N GLY A 18 -32.65 6.82 -22.79
CA GLY A 18 -31.97 5.62 -22.21
C GLY A 18 -30.55 5.99 -21.80
N TRP A 19 -30.32 6.12 -20.51
CA TRP A 19 -28.97 6.14 -19.98
C TRP A 19 -28.40 4.72 -20.14
N HIS A 20 -27.69 4.49 -21.25
CA HIS A 20 -26.81 3.33 -21.35
C HIS A 20 -25.72 3.54 -20.33
N LEU A 21 -25.84 2.89 -19.16
CA LEU A 21 -24.73 2.63 -18.25
C LEU A 21 -23.74 1.75 -19.04
N PHE A 22 -22.81 2.38 -19.74
CA PHE A 22 -21.64 1.66 -20.20
C PHE A 22 -20.94 1.14 -18.94
N ALA A 23 -20.98 -0.16 -18.72
CA ALA A 23 -20.10 -0.80 -17.77
C ALA A 23 -18.67 -0.40 -18.19
N ALA A 24 -17.96 0.33 -17.33
CA ALA A 24 -16.59 0.69 -17.61
C ALA A 24 -15.80 -0.60 -17.84
N GLU A 25 -15.07 -0.66 -18.95
CA GLU A 25 -14.19 -1.79 -19.26
C GLU A 25 -13.28 -2.07 -18.04
N PRO A 26 -13.12 -3.34 -17.66
CA PRO A 26 -12.28 -3.71 -16.52
C PRO A 26 -10.86 -3.16 -16.71
N VAL A 27 -10.34 -2.46 -15.69
CA VAL A 27 -8.98 -1.93 -15.75
C VAL A 27 -7.99 -3.10 -15.75
N THR A 28 -7.24 -3.23 -16.84
CA THR A 28 -6.24 -4.26 -17.03
C THR A 28 -4.94 -3.86 -16.31
N LEU A 29 -4.46 -4.70 -15.40
CA LEU A 29 -3.16 -4.54 -14.72
C LEU A 29 -2.09 -5.46 -15.28
N TRP A 30 -2.45 -6.68 -15.73
CA TRP A 30 -1.55 -7.64 -16.34
C TRP A 30 -1.72 -7.65 -17.85
N ASP A 31 -0.62 -7.65 -18.60
CA ASP A 31 -0.63 -7.75 -20.06
C ASP A 31 -1.29 -9.08 -20.50
N PRO A 32 -2.42 -9.04 -21.21
CA PRO A 32 -3.09 -10.27 -21.65
C PRO A 32 -2.26 -11.14 -22.61
N ALA A 33 -1.25 -10.56 -23.26
CA ALA A 33 -0.34 -11.28 -24.14
C ALA A 33 0.79 -11.99 -23.38
N ALA A 34 1.01 -11.65 -22.10
CA ALA A 34 2.03 -12.24 -21.27
C ALA A 34 1.49 -13.38 -20.40
N THR A 35 2.18 -14.50 -20.33
CA THR A 35 1.81 -15.58 -19.42
C THR A 35 2.23 -15.24 -18.00
N LEU A 36 1.29 -15.24 -17.06
CA LEU A 36 1.61 -15.13 -15.64
C LEU A 36 2.22 -16.47 -15.16
N PRO A 37 3.46 -16.49 -14.66
CA PRO A 37 4.12 -17.73 -14.29
C PRO A 37 3.56 -18.30 -12.98
N LYS A 38 3.67 -19.61 -12.79
CA LYS A 38 3.54 -20.23 -11.46
C LYS A 38 4.76 -19.90 -10.60
N ALA A 39 4.62 -20.03 -9.28
CA ALA A 39 5.69 -19.73 -8.33
C ALA A 39 7.00 -20.52 -8.62
N ALA A 40 6.90 -21.78 -9.07
CA ALA A 40 8.06 -22.59 -9.41
C ALA A 40 8.75 -22.17 -10.73
N GLU A 41 8.00 -21.57 -11.65
CA GLU A 41 8.44 -21.17 -13.00
C GLU A 41 8.99 -19.73 -13.03
N ALA A 42 8.59 -18.90 -12.06
CA ALA A 42 9.01 -17.51 -11.99
C ALA A 42 10.52 -17.41 -11.74
N THR A 43 11.17 -16.52 -12.49
CA THR A 43 12.62 -16.29 -12.42
C THR A 43 13.00 -15.76 -11.05
N LEU A 44 13.91 -16.43 -10.36
CA LEU A 44 14.53 -15.91 -9.13
C LEU A 44 15.53 -14.82 -9.53
N LEU A 45 15.46 -13.69 -8.84
CA LEU A 45 16.45 -12.63 -9.01
C LEU A 45 17.79 -13.07 -8.44
N ASP A 46 18.82 -12.94 -9.25
CA ASP A 46 20.21 -13.04 -8.82
C ASP A 46 20.68 -11.68 -8.23
N ASP A 47 21.80 -11.66 -7.56
CA ASP A 47 22.42 -10.43 -6.99
C ASP A 47 21.57 -9.66 -5.98
N VAL A 48 20.55 -10.28 -5.39
CA VAL A 48 19.77 -9.68 -4.30
C VAL A 48 20.50 -9.86 -2.97
N THR A 49 20.73 -8.75 -2.28
CA THR A 49 21.33 -8.77 -0.94
C THR A 49 20.22 -8.70 0.12
N PHE A 50 20.25 -9.59 1.11
CA PHE A 50 19.29 -9.60 2.21
C PHE A 50 19.92 -9.14 3.52
N ARG A 51 19.20 -8.33 4.30
CA ARG A 51 19.61 -7.82 5.62
C ARG A 51 18.42 -7.84 6.58
N VAL A 52 18.73 -7.99 7.88
CA VAL A 52 17.71 -7.95 8.93
C VAL A 52 17.62 -6.52 9.46
N ILE A 53 16.44 -5.91 9.36
CA ILE A 53 16.15 -4.60 9.96
C ILE A 53 15.91 -4.78 11.46
N LYS A 54 14.95 -5.65 11.83
CA LYS A 54 14.56 -5.88 13.23
C LYS A 54 14.11 -7.32 13.44
N PRO A 55 14.85 -8.15 14.17
CA PRO A 55 14.39 -9.46 14.60
C PRO A 55 13.44 -9.32 15.80
N GLN A 56 12.52 -10.26 15.97
CA GLN A 56 11.80 -10.45 17.23
C GLN A 56 12.78 -11.03 18.26
N ARG A 57 12.80 -10.45 19.46
CA ARG A 57 13.67 -10.88 20.56
C ARG A 57 12.93 -10.78 21.89
N PRO A 58 11.94 -11.67 22.16
CA PRO A 58 11.11 -11.60 23.35
C PRO A 58 11.90 -11.51 24.65
N ASP A 59 13.01 -12.25 24.71
CA ASP A 59 13.81 -12.36 25.93
C ASP A 59 14.77 -11.18 26.13
N THR A 60 15.03 -10.36 25.11
CA THR A 60 16.03 -9.27 25.17
C THR A 60 15.38 -7.89 25.19
N ASP A 61 14.41 -7.65 24.32
CA ASP A 61 13.74 -6.35 24.16
C ASP A 61 12.22 -6.43 24.25
N GLY A 62 11.69 -7.63 24.54
CA GLY A 62 10.25 -7.87 24.65
C GLY A 62 9.51 -7.99 23.34
N CYS A 63 10.17 -7.86 22.19
CA CYS A 63 9.52 -7.90 20.88
C CYS A 63 8.98 -9.28 20.56
N ARG A 64 7.66 -9.47 20.66
CA ARG A 64 6.97 -10.72 20.34
C ARG A 64 6.31 -10.66 18.97
N TRP A 65 6.05 -9.46 18.47
CA TRP A 65 5.44 -9.23 17.18
C TRP A 65 6.02 -7.99 16.51
N THR A 66 6.17 -8.03 15.20
CA THR A 66 6.56 -6.89 14.39
C THR A 66 5.94 -7.01 12.99
N LEU A 67 5.52 -5.90 12.39
CA LEU A 67 4.90 -5.86 11.07
C LEU A 67 5.11 -4.50 10.41
N GLY A 68 5.07 -4.51 9.08
CA GLY A 68 4.93 -3.30 8.26
C GLY A 68 6.19 -2.44 8.27
N VAL A 69 7.05 -2.65 7.29
CA VAL A 69 8.24 -1.82 7.09
C VAL A 69 7.87 -0.60 6.25
N GLY A 70 8.14 0.61 6.75
CA GLY A 70 8.18 1.84 5.97
C GLY A 70 9.64 2.25 5.74
N LEU A 71 10.00 2.67 4.53
CA LEU A 71 11.38 3.06 4.19
C LEU A 71 11.42 4.50 3.68
N ALA A 72 12.50 5.22 4.00
CA ALA A 72 12.81 6.49 3.36
C ALA A 72 14.32 6.75 3.32
N TRP A 73 14.76 7.38 2.25
CA TRP A 73 16.05 8.03 2.20
C TRP A 73 15.91 9.49 2.62
N HIS A 74 16.70 9.91 3.59
CA HIS A 74 16.77 11.29 4.05
C HIS A 74 18.21 11.64 4.38
N LYS A 75 18.74 12.71 3.76
CA LYS A 75 20.13 13.17 3.96
C LYS A 75 21.15 12.04 3.87
N ASN A 76 21.06 11.22 2.82
CA ASN A 76 21.92 10.05 2.56
C ASN A 76 21.87 8.93 3.62
N ARG A 77 20.87 8.94 4.50
CA ARG A 77 20.63 7.89 5.49
C ARG A 77 19.36 7.13 5.14
N LEU A 78 19.36 5.83 5.34
CA LEU A 78 18.16 4.99 5.15
C LEU A 78 17.44 4.82 6.49
N TYR A 79 16.20 5.26 6.54
CA TYR A 79 15.29 5.10 7.67
C TYR A 79 14.34 3.93 7.43
N ALA A 80 14.09 3.13 8.46
CA ALA A 80 13.12 2.05 8.43
C ALA A 80 12.20 2.14 9.66
N SER A 81 10.90 2.36 9.47
CA SER A 81 9.89 2.24 10.52
C SER A 81 9.26 0.85 10.53
N TYR A 82 8.67 0.48 11.66
CA TYR A 82 7.92 -0.75 11.82
C TYR A 82 7.04 -0.70 13.07
N GLY A 83 5.96 -1.49 13.06
CA GLY A 83 5.19 -1.80 14.25
C GLY A 83 5.96 -2.78 15.13
N PHE A 84 6.02 -2.49 16.42
CA PHE A 84 6.64 -3.28 17.46
C PHE A 84 5.60 -3.62 18.52
N ASN A 85 5.54 -4.85 19.00
CA ASN A 85 4.61 -5.22 20.06
C ASN A 85 5.23 -6.24 21.03
N LYS A 86 5.00 -6.00 22.31
CA LYS A 86 5.35 -6.94 23.40
C LYS A 86 4.26 -8.00 23.62
N GLY A 87 3.10 -7.81 23.00
CA GLY A 87 1.95 -8.72 23.01
C GLY A 87 1.66 -9.25 21.59
N ASP A 88 0.38 -9.31 21.26
CA ASP A 88 -0.13 -9.78 19.97
C ASP A 88 -0.46 -8.62 19.02
N GLU A 89 -0.61 -8.95 17.74
CA GLU A 89 -1.05 -8.06 16.69
C GLU A 89 -2.38 -7.34 17.04
N ASN A 90 -2.46 -6.05 16.69
CA ASN A 90 -3.66 -5.23 16.87
C ASN A 90 -4.11 -5.04 18.33
N THR A 91 -3.15 -4.94 19.22
CA THR A 91 -3.40 -4.63 20.63
C THR A 91 -2.89 -3.23 20.97
N PRO A 92 -3.42 -2.57 22.02
CA PRO A 92 -2.97 -1.23 22.45
C PRO A 92 -1.51 -1.15 22.89
N THR A 93 -0.83 -2.29 22.99
CA THR A 93 0.60 -2.36 23.31
C THR A 93 1.49 -2.25 22.07
N GLU A 94 0.94 -1.96 20.88
CA GLU A 94 1.73 -1.64 19.71
C GLU A 94 2.38 -0.26 19.80
N GLU A 95 3.66 -0.24 19.44
CA GLU A 95 4.50 0.94 19.41
C GLU A 95 5.04 1.13 17.98
N ALA A 96 5.12 2.36 17.49
CA ALA A 96 5.82 2.70 16.25
C ALA A 96 7.30 2.94 16.54
N HIS A 97 8.16 2.15 15.93
CA HIS A 97 9.61 2.26 16.07
C HIS A 97 10.29 2.59 14.75
N CYS A 98 11.51 3.12 14.83
CA CYS A 98 12.37 3.42 13.69
C CYS A 98 13.81 2.96 13.96
N ARG A 99 14.52 2.56 12.90
CA ARG A 99 15.98 2.40 12.89
C ARG A 99 16.57 3.17 11.72
N VAL A 100 17.83 3.54 11.84
CA VAL A 100 18.57 4.31 10.83
C VAL A 100 19.82 3.55 10.44
N SER A 101 20.13 3.55 9.17
CA SER A 101 21.35 3.00 8.59
C SER A 101 22.14 4.10 7.89
N ASP A 102 23.43 4.17 8.16
CA ASP A 102 24.37 5.08 7.51
C ASP A 102 25.15 4.40 6.36
N ASP A 103 24.94 3.10 6.15
CA ASP A 103 25.66 2.24 5.20
C ASP A 103 24.73 1.50 4.22
N ALA A 104 23.64 2.17 3.83
CA ALA A 104 22.66 1.66 2.87
C ALA A 104 22.01 0.32 3.29
N GLY A 105 21.70 0.18 4.58
CA GLY A 105 20.98 -0.97 5.13
C GLY A 105 21.86 -2.17 5.46
N GLN A 106 23.20 -2.06 5.38
CA GLN A 106 24.10 -3.14 5.78
C GLN A 106 24.07 -3.34 7.30
N THR A 107 24.10 -2.24 8.05
CA THR A 107 23.94 -2.24 9.50
C THR A 107 22.87 -1.22 9.93
N TRP A 108 22.33 -1.42 11.13
CA TRP A 108 21.25 -0.60 11.66
C TRP A 108 21.57 -0.10 13.05
N GLY A 109 21.40 1.20 13.29
CA GLY A 109 21.52 1.84 14.59
C GLY A 109 20.54 1.27 15.62
N LYS A 110 20.59 1.78 16.85
CA LYS A 110 19.63 1.39 17.90
C LYS A 110 18.21 1.80 17.51
N PRO A 111 17.17 1.03 17.91
CA PRO A 111 15.79 1.44 17.74
C PRO A 111 15.52 2.77 18.45
N VAL A 112 14.77 3.64 17.77
CA VAL A 112 14.19 4.88 18.31
C VAL A 112 12.68 4.74 18.28
N VAL A 113 12.02 5.04 19.37
CA VAL A 113 10.54 5.06 19.45
C VAL A 113 10.04 6.31 18.73
N ILE A 114 9.13 6.12 17.77
CA ILE A 114 8.39 7.22 17.16
C ILE A 114 7.23 7.62 18.08
N ASP A 115 6.44 6.62 18.50
CA ASP A 115 5.35 6.79 19.47
C ASP A 115 5.08 5.44 20.15
N ALA A 116 5.08 5.44 21.47
CA ALA A 116 4.79 4.26 22.29
C ALA A 116 3.28 4.04 22.56
N GLY A 117 2.44 4.96 22.07
CA GLY A 117 1.04 5.00 22.47
C GLY A 117 0.86 5.40 23.93
N GLU A 118 -0.39 5.48 24.37
CA GLU A 118 -0.73 5.79 25.76
C GLU A 118 -2.08 5.15 26.14
N GLY A 119 -2.13 4.51 27.29
CA GLY A 119 -3.36 3.88 27.78
C GLY A 119 -3.83 2.74 26.87
N ASN A 120 -4.98 2.92 26.23
CA ASN A 120 -5.51 1.96 25.26
C ASN A 120 -5.26 2.35 23.79
N LEU A 121 -4.40 3.33 23.54
CA LEU A 121 -3.96 3.75 22.22
C LEU A 121 -2.70 2.99 21.81
N GLY A 122 -2.80 2.15 20.76
CA GLY A 122 -1.66 1.58 20.06
C GLY A 122 -1.28 2.46 18.87
N VAL A 123 0.02 2.55 18.60
CA VAL A 123 0.57 3.21 17.40
C VAL A 123 1.44 2.20 16.67
N SER A 124 1.08 1.93 15.42
CA SER A 124 1.70 0.86 14.65
C SER A 124 2.51 1.42 13.47
N HIS A 125 2.78 0.57 12.48
CA HIS A 125 3.52 0.93 11.29
C HIS A 125 2.83 2.01 10.45
N GLY A 126 3.62 2.66 9.63
CA GLY A 126 3.17 3.70 8.72
C GLY A 126 4.20 3.99 7.64
N VAL A 127 4.27 5.22 7.22
CA VAL A 127 5.07 5.66 6.08
C VAL A 127 5.89 6.91 6.42
N PHE A 128 6.89 7.20 5.60
CA PHE A 128 7.71 8.40 5.72
C PHE A 128 7.51 9.33 4.53
N LEU A 129 7.87 10.60 4.72
CA LEU A 129 8.06 11.59 3.66
C LEU A 129 9.31 12.42 3.95
N SER A 130 10.29 12.38 3.05
CA SER A 130 11.43 13.28 3.06
C SER A 130 11.15 14.44 2.10
N HIS A 131 10.87 15.63 2.62
CA HIS A 131 10.55 16.81 1.82
C HIS A 131 11.05 18.10 2.47
N GLY A 132 11.57 19.04 1.66
CA GLY A 132 12.02 20.35 2.15
C GLY A 132 13.10 20.28 3.24
N GLY A 133 13.95 19.24 3.23
CA GLY A 133 14.98 19.03 4.26
C GLY A 133 14.46 18.49 5.59
N GLN A 134 13.16 18.20 5.71
CA GLN A 134 12.50 17.62 6.87
C GLN A 134 12.07 16.18 6.58
N LEU A 135 12.28 15.28 7.53
CA LEU A 135 11.68 13.93 7.51
C LEU A 135 10.41 13.92 8.36
N TRP A 136 9.32 13.54 7.72
CA TRP A 136 8.03 13.30 8.35
C TRP A 136 7.79 11.80 8.49
N ALA A 137 7.01 11.43 9.52
CA ALA A 137 6.47 10.09 9.69
C ALA A 137 4.95 10.18 9.87
N PHE A 138 4.21 9.30 9.21
CA PHE A 138 2.76 9.17 9.31
C PHE A 138 2.44 7.75 9.76
N MET A 139 1.98 7.60 11.01
CA MET A 139 1.79 6.30 11.65
C MET A 139 0.31 6.03 11.88
N GLY A 140 -0.11 4.80 11.59
CA GLY A 140 -1.46 4.35 11.93
C GLY A 140 -1.60 4.18 13.44
N ALA A 141 -2.67 4.73 14.01
CA ALA A 141 -2.99 4.64 15.43
C ALA A 141 -4.43 4.18 15.62
N PHE A 142 -4.68 3.42 16.67
CA PHE A 142 -6.01 2.88 16.98
C PHE A 142 -6.18 2.69 18.48
N SER A 143 -7.43 2.68 18.93
CA SER A 143 -7.75 2.30 20.31
C SER A 143 -8.30 0.86 20.33
N ASP A 144 -8.06 0.16 21.43
CA ASP A 144 -8.53 -1.22 21.63
C ASP A 144 -8.08 -2.14 20.49
N ARG A 145 -9.01 -2.70 19.72
CA ARG A 145 -8.73 -3.48 18.52
C ARG A 145 -9.34 -2.79 17.30
N PHE A 146 -8.56 -1.92 16.64
CA PHE A 146 -8.97 -1.16 15.45
C PHE A 146 -10.18 -0.23 15.68
N GLN A 147 -10.41 0.24 16.91
CA GLN A 147 -11.37 1.28 17.16
C GLN A 147 -10.73 2.64 16.98
N ARG A 148 -11.53 3.61 16.50
CA ARG A 148 -11.08 5.01 16.35
C ARG A 148 -9.74 5.13 15.62
N THR A 149 -9.54 4.32 14.57
CA THR A 149 -8.33 4.37 13.74
C THR A 149 -8.14 5.77 13.17
N HIS A 150 -6.91 6.26 13.17
CA HIS A 150 -6.51 7.54 12.63
C HIS A 150 -5.02 7.54 12.30
N THR A 151 -4.55 8.58 11.59
CA THR A 151 -3.13 8.76 11.30
C THR A 151 -2.56 9.90 12.14
N ARG A 152 -1.46 9.61 12.83
CA ARG A 152 -0.67 10.59 13.57
C ARG A 152 0.55 11.00 12.78
N GLY A 153 0.85 12.29 12.76
CA GLY A 153 2.03 12.86 12.10
C GLY A 153 3.15 13.16 13.10
N TYR A 154 4.40 13.01 12.65
CA TYR A 154 5.60 13.31 13.44
C TYR A 154 6.64 13.95 12.54
N ARG A 155 7.52 14.77 13.13
CA ARG A 155 8.68 15.37 12.47
C ARG A 155 9.96 14.91 13.18
N LEU A 156 10.97 14.53 12.42
CA LEU A 156 12.28 14.24 12.98
C LEU A 156 12.92 15.54 13.48
N ASP A 157 13.33 15.56 14.73
CA ASP A 157 14.25 16.54 15.26
C ASP A 157 15.69 16.09 14.97
N GLU A 158 16.29 16.68 13.97
CA GLU A 158 17.64 16.34 13.49
C GLU A 158 18.73 16.52 14.56
N ALA A 159 18.53 17.46 15.47
CA ALA A 159 19.53 17.75 16.49
C ALA A 159 19.59 16.65 17.56
N THR A 160 18.46 16.04 17.86
CA THR A 160 18.34 15.00 18.92
C THR A 160 18.15 13.60 18.37
N GLY A 161 17.73 13.45 17.11
CA GLY A 161 17.30 12.19 16.50
C GLY A 161 15.95 11.68 17.01
N ASN A 162 15.20 12.49 17.76
CA ASN A 162 13.90 12.14 18.31
C ASN A 162 12.76 12.61 17.40
N TRP A 163 11.58 12.05 17.58
CA TRP A 163 10.38 12.40 16.84
C TRP A 163 9.49 13.35 17.63
N LYS A 164 9.11 14.48 17.01
CA LYS A 164 8.20 15.48 17.58
C LYS A 164 6.80 15.25 17.01
N PRO A 165 5.78 15.01 17.84
CA PRO A 165 4.41 14.83 17.36
C PRO A 165 3.88 16.11 16.70
N ALA A 166 3.17 15.93 15.59
CA ALA A 166 2.39 16.97 14.90
C ALA A 166 0.87 16.79 15.12
N GLY A 167 0.46 15.79 15.89
CA GLY A 167 -0.94 15.49 16.20
C GLY A 167 -1.60 14.50 15.24
N VAL A 168 -2.93 14.47 15.27
CA VAL A 168 -3.74 13.70 14.32
C VAL A 168 -3.80 14.49 13.03
N VAL A 169 -3.28 13.89 11.94
CA VAL A 169 -3.21 14.56 10.62
C VAL A 169 -4.28 14.06 9.65
N VAL A 170 -4.73 12.80 9.80
CA VAL A 170 -5.91 12.25 9.12
C VAL A 170 -6.76 11.51 10.14
N GLY A 171 -8.01 11.87 10.25
CA GLY A 171 -8.99 11.21 11.12
C GLY A 171 -9.75 10.08 10.41
N GLU A 172 -10.94 9.76 10.92
CA GLU A 172 -12.00 9.00 10.25
C GLU A 172 -11.65 7.60 9.77
N GLY A 173 -10.73 6.91 10.44
CA GLY A 173 -10.37 5.53 10.13
C GLY A 173 -9.18 5.36 9.20
N PHE A 174 -8.50 6.41 8.76
CA PHE A 174 -7.42 6.27 7.78
C PHE A 174 -6.15 5.67 8.37
N TRP A 175 -5.59 4.69 7.65
CA TRP A 175 -4.27 4.10 7.92
C TRP A 175 -3.40 4.17 6.67
N PRO A 176 -2.24 4.86 6.69
CA PRO A 176 -1.38 5.02 5.52
C PRO A 176 -0.63 3.74 5.19
N MET A 177 -0.51 3.43 3.89
CA MET A 177 0.16 2.23 3.37
C MET A 177 1.25 2.53 2.34
N GLN A 178 1.27 3.74 1.79
CA GLN A 178 2.28 4.23 0.87
C GLN A 178 2.58 5.69 1.19
N GLU A 179 3.83 6.10 1.00
CA GLU A 179 4.28 7.47 1.26
C GLU A 179 3.48 8.51 0.46
N PRO A 180 3.40 9.74 0.96
CA PRO A 180 2.90 10.85 0.17
C PRO A 180 3.71 11.04 -1.12
N GLN A 181 2.99 11.20 -2.24
CA GLN A 181 3.56 11.49 -3.55
C GLN A 181 2.97 12.78 -4.10
N PRO A 182 3.76 13.63 -4.80
CA PRO A 182 3.26 14.87 -5.35
C PRO A 182 2.30 14.61 -6.52
N THR A 183 1.28 15.45 -6.63
CA THR A 183 0.33 15.45 -7.75
C THR A 183 0.44 16.76 -8.55
N PRO A 184 0.04 16.77 -9.84
CA PRO A 184 0.23 17.94 -10.70
C PRO A 184 -0.51 19.21 -10.25
N ASP A 185 -1.53 19.07 -9.40
CA ASP A 185 -2.29 20.20 -8.84
C ASP A 185 -1.60 20.88 -7.64
N GLY A 186 -0.36 20.48 -7.33
CA GLY A 186 0.46 21.04 -6.26
C GLY A 186 0.19 20.47 -4.88
N ASN A 187 -0.71 19.48 -4.76
CA ASN A 187 -0.97 18.73 -3.53
C ASN A 187 -0.13 17.44 -3.47
N TRP A 188 -0.28 16.69 -2.39
CA TRP A 188 0.30 15.37 -2.21
C TRP A 188 -0.81 14.37 -1.93
N ILE A 189 -0.64 13.15 -2.43
CA ILE A 189 -1.55 12.04 -2.20
C ILE A 189 -0.84 10.93 -1.44
N MET A 190 -1.45 10.46 -0.35
CA MET A 190 -0.97 9.37 0.49
C MET A 190 -1.98 8.22 0.40
N ALA A 191 -1.57 7.06 -0.14
CA ALA A 191 -2.46 5.93 -0.27
C ALA A 191 -2.51 5.09 1.02
N GLY A 192 -3.67 4.50 1.26
CA GLY A 192 -3.92 3.66 2.42
C GLY A 192 -5.29 3.01 2.34
N PHE A 193 -5.92 2.88 3.48
CA PHE A 193 -7.28 2.39 3.57
C PHE A 193 -8.02 3.03 4.73
N ARG A 194 -9.34 3.07 4.63
CA ARG A 194 -10.22 3.42 5.74
C ARG A 194 -10.63 2.16 6.45
N VAL A 195 -10.26 2.06 7.73
CA VAL A 195 -10.66 0.99 8.64
C VAL A 195 -12.07 1.29 9.15
N ALA A 196 -12.98 0.32 9.04
CA ALA A 196 -14.23 0.39 9.78
C ALA A 196 -13.99 0.20 11.28
N ASN A 197 -14.92 0.66 12.11
CA ASN A 197 -14.83 0.46 13.53
C ASN A 197 -14.86 -1.05 13.89
N GLY A 198 -13.68 -1.58 14.24
CA GLY A 198 -13.47 -2.97 14.65
C GLY A 198 -13.15 -3.94 13.52
N LEU A 199 -12.36 -4.98 13.84
CA LEU A 199 -11.84 -6.01 12.93
C LEU A 199 -12.91 -6.89 12.26
N LYS A 200 -14.15 -6.90 12.76
CA LYS A 200 -15.17 -7.87 12.35
C LYS A 200 -16.30 -7.28 11.50
N VAL A 201 -16.20 -6.04 11.09
CA VAL A 201 -17.25 -5.43 10.27
C VAL A 201 -17.02 -5.84 8.82
N SER A 202 -17.75 -6.84 8.35
CA SER A 202 -17.80 -7.26 6.96
C SER A 202 -18.14 -6.04 6.06
N GLY A 203 -17.31 -5.80 5.04
CA GLY A 203 -17.49 -4.69 4.10
C GLY A 203 -17.13 -3.31 4.62
N GLY A 204 -16.50 -3.21 5.80
CA GLY A 204 -16.17 -1.93 6.41
C GLY A 204 -14.84 -1.32 6.01
N ASN A 205 -13.87 -2.12 5.61
CA ASN A 205 -12.58 -1.62 5.14
C ASN A 205 -12.66 -1.32 3.65
N LEU A 206 -12.25 -0.12 3.25
CA LEU A 206 -12.24 0.32 1.85
C LEU A 206 -10.89 0.95 1.53
N PRO A 207 -10.41 0.81 0.29
CA PRO A 207 -9.27 1.60 -0.16
C PRO A 207 -9.57 3.09 0.02
N ALA A 208 -8.55 3.85 0.38
CA ALA A 208 -8.69 5.29 0.58
C ALA A 208 -7.38 6.00 0.29
N VAL A 209 -7.47 7.29 0.04
CA VAL A 209 -6.32 8.18 -0.07
C VAL A 209 -6.55 9.39 0.83
N ALA A 210 -5.45 10.00 1.27
CA ALA A 210 -5.47 11.29 1.92
C ALA A 210 -4.76 12.30 1.03
N ILE A 211 -5.34 13.50 0.86
CA ILE A 211 -4.82 14.57 -0.02
C ILE A 211 -4.47 15.77 0.86
N SER A 212 -3.24 16.27 0.71
CA SER A 212 -2.74 17.43 1.45
C SER A 212 -3.25 18.76 0.88
N HIS A 213 -3.04 19.83 1.61
CA HIS A 213 -3.23 21.20 1.15
C HIS A 213 -1.85 21.80 0.78
N GLY A 214 -1.42 21.58 -0.47
CA GLY A 214 -0.06 21.92 -0.87
C GLY A 214 0.98 21.14 -0.05
N ALA A 215 1.99 21.84 0.46
CA ALA A 215 3.04 21.27 1.32
C ALA A 215 2.69 21.37 2.83
N ASP A 216 1.44 21.58 3.20
CA ASP A 216 0.98 21.41 4.58
C ASP A 216 0.67 19.93 4.84
N PHE A 217 1.51 19.30 5.66
CA PHE A 217 1.38 17.88 6.01
C PHE A 217 0.77 17.68 7.41
N THR A 218 0.24 18.73 8.02
CA THR A 218 -0.41 18.65 9.33
C THR A 218 -1.90 18.36 9.26
N SER A 219 -2.51 18.50 8.07
CA SER A 219 -3.92 18.23 7.82
C SER A 219 -4.15 17.71 6.41
N TRP A 220 -4.98 16.67 6.27
CA TRP A 220 -5.25 15.99 5.00
C TRP A 220 -6.74 15.70 4.85
N ASP A 221 -7.24 15.84 3.62
CA ASP A 221 -8.60 15.44 3.26
C ASP A 221 -8.66 13.95 2.96
N LEU A 222 -9.54 13.22 3.65
CA LEU A 222 -9.77 11.79 3.40
C LEU A 222 -10.72 11.60 2.21
N VAL A 223 -10.30 10.82 1.22
CA VAL A 223 -11.13 10.39 0.10
C VAL A 223 -11.24 8.86 0.12
N VAL A 224 -12.43 8.35 0.41
CA VAL A 224 -12.72 6.91 0.41
C VAL A 224 -13.07 6.46 -0.99
N ILE A 225 -12.41 5.41 -1.47
CA ILE A 225 -12.65 4.84 -2.79
C ILE A 225 -13.84 3.88 -2.71
N PRO A 226 -14.92 4.09 -3.46
CA PRO A 226 -16.10 3.24 -3.38
C PRO A 226 -15.82 1.83 -3.89
N ALA A 227 -16.56 0.85 -3.41
CA ALA A 227 -16.56 -0.51 -3.91
C ALA A 227 -17.68 -0.71 -4.94
N ALA A 228 -17.44 -1.51 -5.97
CA ALA A 228 -18.50 -1.95 -6.86
C ALA A 228 -19.51 -2.84 -6.11
N ALA A 229 -20.76 -2.83 -6.54
CA ALA A 229 -21.80 -3.66 -5.97
C ALA A 229 -21.45 -5.16 -6.09
N GLY A 230 -21.75 -5.94 -5.05
CA GLY A 230 -21.52 -7.39 -5.03
C GLY A 230 -20.09 -7.81 -4.70
N LEU A 231 -19.17 -6.89 -4.40
CA LEU A 231 -17.88 -7.27 -3.80
C LEU A 231 -18.10 -7.75 -2.37
N GLY A 232 -17.50 -8.88 -2.06
CA GLY A 232 -17.48 -9.43 -0.70
C GLY A 232 -16.47 -8.74 0.21
N ASN A 233 -15.77 -9.51 1.02
CA ASN A 233 -14.83 -8.99 2.01
C ASN A 233 -13.66 -8.23 1.38
N ILE A 234 -13.53 -6.94 1.67
CA ILE A 234 -12.43 -6.07 1.25
C ILE A 234 -11.59 -5.74 2.48
N TRP A 235 -10.27 -5.91 2.37
CA TRP A 235 -9.32 -5.44 3.37
C TRP A 235 -8.84 -4.01 3.09
N GLY A 236 -8.71 -3.64 1.82
CA GLY A 236 -8.57 -2.28 1.36
C GLY A 236 -7.17 -1.67 1.42
N GLU A 237 -6.18 -2.31 2.06
CA GLU A 237 -4.82 -1.76 2.04
C GLU A 237 -4.37 -1.54 0.59
N SER A 238 -3.97 -0.31 0.28
CA SER A 238 -3.77 0.08 -1.11
C SER A 238 -2.49 0.87 -1.35
N THR A 239 -2.14 0.92 -2.62
CA THR A 239 -1.02 1.67 -3.20
C THR A 239 -1.51 2.37 -4.47
N VAL A 240 -0.85 3.46 -4.87
CA VAL A 240 -1.19 4.20 -6.09
C VAL A 240 -0.02 4.26 -7.06
N LEU A 241 -0.35 4.28 -8.35
CA LEU A 241 0.54 4.62 -9.46
C LEU A 241 0.04 5.91 -10.07
N ILE A 242 0.89 6.94 -10.14
CA ILE A 242 0.57 8.27 -10.62
C ILE A 242 1.08 8.44 -12.05
N ASP A 243 0.21 8.91 -12.94
CA ASP A 243 0.52 9.24 -14.32
C ASP A 243 -0.15 10.59 -14.66
N GLY A 244 0.54 11.66 -14.34
CA GLY A 244 -0.06 13.00 -14.34
C GLY A 244 -1.25 13.09 -13.38
N SER A 245 -2.39 13.63 -13.86
CA SER A 245 -3.64 13.68 -13.08
C SER A 245 -4.36 12.33 -12.99
N ARG A 246 -3.98 11.36 -13.83
CA ARG A 246 -4.53 10.01 -13.79
C ARG A 246 -3.81 9.18 -12.73
N ILE A 247 -4.57 8.60 -11.83
CA ILE A 247 -4.05 7.77 -10.74
C ILE A 247 -4.74 6.41 -10.78
N THR A 248 -3.96 5.34 -10.66
CA THR A 248 -4.46 3.97 -10.52
C THR A 248 -4.23 3.52 -9.08
N ASN A 249 -5.29 3.18 -8.36
CA ASN A 249 -5.21 2.55 -7.05
C ASN A 249 -5.24 1.03 -7.21
N ILE A 250 -4.34 0.32 -6.53
CA ILE A 250 -4.28 -1.14 -6.47
C ILE A 250 -4.44 -1.55 -5.02
N ALA A 251 -5.45 -2.35 -4.71
CA ALA A 251 -5.82 -2.66 -3.34
C ALA A 251 -5.95 -4.16 -3.09
N ARG A 252 -5.74 -4.53 -1.82
CA ARG A 252 -5.94 -5.88 -1.30
C ARG A 252 -7.41 -6.27 -1.32
N TYR A 253 -7.74 -7.35 -2.04
CA TYR A 253 -9.01 -8.03 -1.93
C TYR A 253 -8.90 -9.13 -0.87
N GLY A 254 -9.87 -9.20 0.02
CA GLY A 254 -9.86 -10.18 1.12
C GLY A 254 -10.48 -11.51 0.75
N GLU A 255 -11.35 -11.53 -0.27
CA GLU A 255 -12.14 -12.72 -0.61
C GLU A 255 -11.51 -13.57 -1.70
N LYS A 256 -10.90 -12.94 -2.69
CA LYS A 256 -10.31 -13.64 -3.85
C LYS A 256 -8.84 -13.24 -4.04
N PRO A 257 -8.03 -14.13 -4.62
CA PRO A 257 -6.62 -13.85 -4.93
C PRO A 257 -6.48 -12.95 -6.17
N LEU A 258 -7.13 -11.80 -6.18
CA LEU A 258 -7.12 -10.81 -7.25
C LEU A 258 -6.81 -9.44 -6.67
N ALA A 259 -6.08 -8.62 -7.40
CA ALA A 259 -5.95 -7.21 -7.09
C ALA A 259 -7.29 -6.50 -7.36
N LEU A 260 -7.74 -5.65 -6.44
CA LEU A 260 -8.77 -4.65 -6.73
C LEU A 260 -8.11 -3.45 -7.39
N VAL A 261 -8.84 -2.80 -8.30
CA VAL A 261 -8.35 -1.64 -9.02
C VAL A 261 -9.43 -0.57 -9.11
N SER A 262 -9.01 0.69 -8.98
CA SER A 262 -9.82 1.89 -9.20
C SER A 262 -8.99 2.94 -9.90
N THR A 263 -9.61 3.86 -10.60
CA THR A 263 -8.92 4.95 -11.29
C THR A 263 -9.52 6.30 -10.93
N SER A 264 -8.66 7.31 -10.87
CA SER A 264 -9.01 8.72 -10.80
C SER A 264 -8.45 9.45 -12.01
N ALA A 265 -9.11 10.51 -12.46
CA ALA A 265 -8.65 11.40 -13.53
C ALA A 265 -8.41 12.85 -13.04
N ASP A 266 -8.57 13.10 -11.74
CA ASP A 266 -8.59 14.42 -11.12
C ASP A 266 -7.69 14.50 -9.88
N SER A 267 -6.49 13.90 -9.97
CA SER A 267 -5.48 13.88 -8.89
C SER A 267 -6.00 13.25 -7.59
N GLY A 268 -6.88 12.24 -7.70
CA GLY A 268 -7.35 11.46 -6.55
C GLY A 268 -8.59 11.99 -5.84
N ARG A 269 -9.26 13.02 -6.38
CA ARG A 269 -10.44 13.62 -5.72
C ARG A 269 -11.71 12.81 -5.93
N THR A 270 -11.86 12.21 -7.12
CA THR A 270 -12.94 11.28 -7.40
C THR A 270 -12.41 9.97 -8.00
N TRP A 271 -13.12 8.88 -7.78
CA TRP A 271 -12.66 7.54 -8.13
C TRP A 271 -13.77 6.70 -8.77
N SER A 272 -13.38 5.89 -9.76
CA SER A 272 -14.22 4.78 -10.18
C SER A 272 -14.40 3.79 -9.01
N PRO A 273 -15.52 3.06 -8.92
CA PRO A 273 -15.66 1.98 -7.95
C PRO A 273 -14.54 0.93 -8.10
N SER A 274 -14.04 0.42 -6.97
CA SER A 274 -13.09 -0.69 -6.97
C SER A 274 -13.70 -1.93 -7.59
N THR A 275 -13.00 -2.53 -8.55
CA THR A 275 -13.38 -3.77 -9.22
C THR A 275 -12.21 -4.76 -9.23
N PRO A 276 -12.45 -6.08 -9.32
CA PRO A 276 -11.39 -7.04 -9.55
C PRO A 276 -10.69 -6.79 -10.89
N SER A 277 -9.36 -6.80 -10.88
CA SER A 277 -8.54 -6.74 -12.09
C SER A 277 -8.26 -8.15 -12.64
N ASN A 278 -7.53 -8.21 -13.76
CA ASN A 278 -7.02 -9.46 -14.33
C ASN A 278 -5.71 -9.96 -13.68
N LEU A 279 -5.18 -9.27 -12.65
CA LEU A 279 -3.92 -9.64 -11.98
C LEU A 279 -4.20 -10.51 -10.76
N LEU A 280 -3.71 -11.76 -10.78
CA LEU A 280 -3.68 -12.61 -9.61
C LEU A 280 -2.69 -12.05 -8.58
N MET A 281 -3.16 -11.89 -7.35
CA MET A 281 -2.39 -11.29 -6.26
C MET A 281 -2.77 -11.94 -4.93
N ALA A 282 -1.79 -12.13 -4.06
CA ALA A 282 -2.02 -12.58 -2.70
C ALA A 282 -3.01 -11.68 -1.94
N THR A 283 -3.73 -12.26 -0.98
CA THR A 283 -4.56 -11.50 -0.05
C THR A 283 -3.69 -10.80 1.00
N SER A 284 -2.85 -9.87 0.53
CA SER A 284 -1.88 -9.10 1.31
C SER A 284 -1.81 -7.66 0.83
N LYS A 285 -1.29 -6.78 1.69
CA LYS A 285 -0.95 -5.41 1.30
C LYS A 285 -0.01 -5.42 0.11
N PRO A 286 -0.34 -4.78 -1.03
CA PRO A 286 0.60 -4.55 -2.13
C PRO A 286 1.42 -3.29 -1.91
N TYR A 287 2.54 -3.16 -2.64
CA TYR A 287 3.24 -1.90 -2.79
C TYR A 287 3.67 -1.71 -4.25
N ALA A 288 3.30 -0.61 -4.86
CA ALA A 288 3.62 -0.29 -6.24
C ALA A 288 4.32 1.06 -6.37
N GLY A 289 5.07 1.23 -7.45
CA GLY A 289 5.73 2.48 -7.79
C GLY A 289 6.22 2.49 -9.23
N THR A 290 6.91 3.57 -9.60
CA THR A 290 7.56 3.71 -10.91
C THR A 290 9.06 3.90 -10.69
N LEU A 291 9.87 3.08 -11.35
CA LEU A 291 11.32 3.16 -11.31
C LEU A 291 11.83 4.31 -12.18
N SER A 292 13.03 4.79 -11.90
CA SER A 292 13.72 5.79 -12.75
C SER A 292 13.94 5.31 -14.18
N THR A 293 13.84 4.00 -14.42
CA THR A 293 13.85 3.38 -15.77
C THR A 293 12.54 3.58 -16.54
N GLY A 294 11.51 4.17 -15.92
CA GLY A 294 10.16 4.31 -16.47
C GLY A 294 9.31 3.04 -16.37
N GLN A 295 9.79 1.99 -15.73
CA GLN A 295 9.03 0.78 -15.47
C GLN A 295 8.14 0.96 -14.23
N ARG A 296 6.89 0.51 -14.31
CA ARG A 296 6.04 0.31 -13.13
C ARG A 296 6.43 -0.99 -12.45
N TYR A 297 6.32 -1.04 -11.13
CA TYR A 297 6.52 -2.27 -10.37
C TYR A 297 5.44 -2.45 -9.31
N LEU A 298 5.21 -3.71 -8.92
CA LEU A 298 4.31 -4.12 -7.85
C LEU A 298 4.97 -5.23 -7.05
N VAL A 299 5.24 -4.97 -5.77
CA VAL A 299 5.74 -5.97 -4.82
C VAL A 299 4.57 -6.57 -4.07
N CYS A 300 4.32 -7.83 -4.32
CA CYS A 300 3.35 -8.70 -3.63
C CYS A 300 3.58 -10.12 -4.16
N THR A 301 2.93 -11.15 -3.63
CA THR A 301 2.92 -12.45 -4.32
C THR A 301 1.94 -12.39 -5.49
N THR A 302 2.48 -12.42 -6.72
CA THR A 302 1.75 -12.33 -7.99
C THR A 302 2.15 -13.52 -8.87
N THR A 303 1.58 -14.68 -8.64
CA THR A 303 1.83 -15.91 -9.43
C THR A 303 0.52 -16.56 -9.81
N ALA A 304 0.51 -17.34 -10.89
CA ALA A 304 -0.68 -18.00 -11.41
C ALA A 304 -1.33 -18.97 -10.40
N ASP A 305 -0.54 -19.47 -9.47
CA ASP A 305 -0.93 -20.44 -8.44
C ASP A 305 -0.93 -19.85 -7.02
N THR A 306 -0.96 -18.52 -6.87
CA THR A 306 -0.88 -17.87 -5.54
C THR A 306 -1.97 -18.33 -4.58
N GLY A 307 -3.19 -18.59 -5.06
CA GLY A 307 -4.33 -19.03 -4.23
C GLY A 307 -4.59 -18.13 -2.99
N GLY A 308 -4.09 -16.90 -3.00
CA GLY A 308 -4.14 -15.96 -1.87
C GLY A 308 -2.97 -16.07 -0.88
N GLY A 309 -2.07 -17.04 -1.07
CA GLY A 309 -0.87 -17.22 -0.24
C GLY A 309 0.16 -16.10 -0.43
N ARG A 310 1.02 -15.90 0.58
CA ARG A 310 2.02 -14.83 0.63
C ARG A 310 3.44 -15.36 0.46
N SER A 311 3.62 -16.33 -0.44
CA SER A 311 4.92 -16.93 -0.78
C SER A 311 4.88 -17.45 -2.22
N PRO A 312 5.94 -17.20 -3.01
CA PRO A 312 7.14 -16.41 -2.72
C PRO A 312 6.87 -14.90 -2.66
N LEU A 313 7.81 -14.10 -2.15
CA LEU A 313 7.80 -12.66 -2.36
C LEU A 313 8.21 -12.38 -3.79
N THR A 314 7.33 -11.72 -4.56
CA THR A 314 7.59 -11.40 -5.96
C THR A 314 7.55 -9.91 -6.23
N ILE A 315 8.09 -9.53 -7.38
CA ILE A 315 7.95 -8.21 -7.99
C ILE A 315 7.46 -8.39 -9.42
N ALA A 316 6.28 -7.83 -9.72
CA ALA A 316 5.81 -7.70 -11.09
C ALA A 316 6.32 -6.37 -11.65
N VAL A 317 6.75 -6.36 -12.92
CA VAL A 317 7.26 -5.16 -13.60
C VAL A 317 6.61 -4.99 -14.97
N SER A 318 6.47 -3.75 -15.40
CA SER A 318 6.07 -3.40 -16.76
C SER A 318 7.28 -3.23 -17.67
N LYS A 319 7.07 -3.15 -18.99
CA LYS A 319 8.04 -2.52 -19.89
C LYS A 319 8.12 -1.02 -19.58
N PRO A 320 9.26 -0.35 -19.86
CA PRO A 320 9.38 1.09 -19.70
C PRO A 320 8.27 1.86 -20.42
N GLY A 321 7.61 2.78 -19.74
CA GLY A 321 6.52 3.59 -20.27
C GLY A 321 5.19 2.84 -20.49
N GLN A 322 5.10 1.54 -20.21
CA GLN A 322 3.85 0.78 -20.36
C GLN A 322 3.05 0.77 -19.05
N PRO A 323 1.71 0.85 -19.13
CA PRO A 323 0.86 0.92 -17.93
C PRO A 323 0.58 -0.44 -17.29
N VAL A 324 0.86 -1.56 -17.99
CA VAL A 324 0.52 -2.91 -17.54
C VAL A 324 1.77 -3.71 -17.19
N PHE A 325 1.68 -4.54 -16.16
CA PHE A 325 2.74 -5.47 -15.78
C PHE A 325 2.80 -6.62 -16.78
N SER A 326 4.00 -7.06 -17.14
CA SER A 326 4.20 -8.12 -18.13
C SER A 326 5.20 -9.19 -17.72
N ARG A 327 5.94 -8.98 -16.63
CA ARG A 327 6.94 -9.93 -16.13
C ARG A 327 6.93 -10.00 -14.61
N VAL A 328 7.15 -11.19 -14.07
CA VAL A 328 7.26 -11.44 -12.63
C VAL A 328 8.61 -12.05 -12.31
N PHE A 329 9.26 -11.50 -11.29
CA PHE A 329 10.46 -12.07 -10.70
C PHE A 329 10.20 -12.47 -9.24
N VAL A 330 10.88 -13.50 -8.78
CA VAL A 330 10.93 -13.88 -7.37
C VAL A 330 12.05 -13.10 -6.69
N ILE A 331 11.70 -12.27 -5.70
CA ILE A 331 12.68 -11.61 -4.83
C ILE A 331 13.23 -12.65 -3.84
N ARG A 332 12.32 -13.40 -3.18
CA ARG A 332 12.70 -14.38 -2.17
C ARG A 332 11.73 -15.56 -2.14
N ARG A 333 12.29 -16.76 -2.11
CA ARG A 333 11.51 -17.98 -1.86
C ARG A 333 11.36 -18.22 -0.37
N SER A 334 10.25 -18.84 0.02
CA SER A 334 10.10 -19.32 1.38
C SER A 334 11.18 -20.36 1.70
N ILE A 335 11.71 -20.29 2.92
CA ILE A 335 12.63 -21.31 3.45
C ILE A 335 11.90 -22.46 4.11
N SER A 336 10.58 -22.35 4.32
CA SER A 336 9.77 -23.46 4.79
C SER A 336 9.69 -24.53 3.69
N ASN A 337 9.74 -25.83 4.03
CA ASN A 337 9.58 -26.95 3.10
C ASN A 337 8.18 -27.02 2.45
N LYS A 338 7.40 -25.96 2.51
CA LYS A 338 6.09 -25.83 1.90
C LYS A 338 6.26 -25.36 0.48
N THR A 339 5.57 -26.00 -0.43
CA THR A 339 5.56 -25.62 -1.85
C THR A 339 5.16 -24.14 -1.98
N PRO A 340 6.00 -23.29 -2.57
CA PRO A 340 5.68 -21.89 -2.77
C PRO A 340 4.35 -21.73 -3.52
N GLY A 341 3.52 -20.79 -3.08
CA GLY A 341 2.22 -20.51 -3.71
C GLY A 341 1.07 -21.42 -3.31
N VAL A 342 1.31 -22.57 -2.66
CA VAL A 342 0.26 -23.56 -2.35
C VAL A 342 -0.28 -23.45 -0.92
N SER A 343 0.34 -22.70 -0.05
CA SER A 343 -0.03 -22.68 1.37
C SER A 343 -1.03 -21.57 1.73
N ARG A 344 -2.30 -21.91 1.87
CA ARG A 344 -3.31 -21.07 2.53
C ARG A 344 -2.98 -20.73 4.00
N LYS A 345 -2.05 -21.42 4.63
CA LYS A 345 -1.67 -21.23 6.04
C LYS A 345 -0.29 -20.61 6.23
N GLY A 346 0.49 -20.40 5.17
CA GLY A 346 1.82 -19.81 5.26
C GLY A 346 1.78 -18.33 4.89
N ILE A 347 1.53 -17.46 5.87
CA ILE A 347 1.86 -16.05 5.74
C ILE A 347 3.35 -15.95 5.96
N ASP A 348 4.14 -16.01 4.89
CA ASP A 348 5.60 -15.95 5.02
C ASP A 348 6.09 -14.52 4.83
N PHE A 349 5.69 -13.88 3.73
CA PHE A 349 6.06 -12.49 3.43
C PHE A 349 4.87 -11.57 3.54
N SER A 350 5.03 -10.45 4.27
CA SER A 350 3.93 -9.54 4.54
C SER A 350 4.36 -8.10 4.44
N TYR A 351 3.44 -7.24 4.02
CA TYR A 351 3.52 -5.79 4.07
C TYR A 351 4.79 -5.22 3.44
N PRO A 352 5.05 -5.54 2.15
CA PRO A 352 6.20 -4.97 1.45
C PRO A 352 6.08 -3.45 1.33
N TYR A 353 7.25 -2.82 1.27
CA TYR A 353 7.44 -1.40 0.98
C TYR A 353 8.71 -1.25 0.16
N ALA A 354 8.80 -0.27 -0.74
CA ALA A 354 10.00 -0.12 -1.54
C ALA A 354 10.37 1.33 -1.80
N VAL A 355 11.68 1.61 -1.83
CA VAL A 355 12.24 2.89 -2.24
C VAL A 355 13.41 2.68 -3.16
N GLU A 356 13.51 3.50 -4.22
CA GLU A 356 14.64 3.49 -5.13
C GLU A 356 15.71 4.46 -4.65
N HIS A 357 16.97 4.04 -4.73
CA HIS A 357 18.11 4.91 -4.49
C HIS A 357 19.37 4.37 -5.16
N ASN A 358 20.15 5.23 -5.85
CA ASN A 358 21.42 4.89 -6.48
C ASN A 358 21.34 3.61 -7.33
N SER A 359 20.39 3.56 -8.27
CA SER A 359 20.17 2.43 -9.20
C SER A 359 19.88 1.09 -8.51
N LYS A 360 19.33 1.14 -7.31
CA LYS A 360 18.87 -0.03 -6.53
C LYS A 360 17.49 0.21 -6.00
N LEU A 361 16.69 -0.86 -5.93
CA LEU A 361 15.40 -0.89 -5.24
C LEU A 361 15.59 -1.57 -3.87
N TYR A 362 15.28 -0.85 -2.83
CA TYR A 362 15.30 -1.32 -1.44
C TYR A 362 13.89 -1.77 -1.06
N VAL A 363 13.70 -3.05 -0.82
CA VAL A 363 12.40 -3.64 -0.51
C VAL A 363 12.40 -4.11 0.94
N GLY A 364 11.67 -3.40 1.81
CA GLY A 364 11.42 -3.82 3.19
C GLY A 364 10.18 -4.72 3.26
N TYR A 365 10.20 -5.74 4.09
CA TYR A 365 9.06 -6.64 4.30
C TYR A 365 9.17 -7.35 5.66
N THR A 366 8.06 -7.87 6.14
CA THR A 366 8.04 -8.76 7.30
C THR A 366 8.15 -10.21 6.83
N HIS A 367 9.11 -10.94 7.38
CA HIS A 367 9.36 -12.36 7.11
C HIS A 367 8.96 -13.19 8.34
N LYS A 368 7.78 -13.78 8.28
CA LYS A 368 7.19 -14.45 9.44
C LYS A 368 7.97 -15.67 9.88
N SER A 369 8.47 -16.50 8.95
CA SER A 369 9.28 -17.68 9.27
C SER A 369 10.62 -17.34 9.92
N HIS A 370 11.17 -16.15 9.67
CA HIS A 370 12.37 -15.63 10.33
C HIS A 370 12.04 -14.79 11.58
N ALA A 371 10.77 -14.57 11.86
CA ALA A 371 10.34 -13.69 12.95
C ALA A 371 11.08 -12.33 12.89
N ALA A 372 11.10 -11.67 11.73
CA ALA A 372 11.87 -10.46 11.52
C ALA A 372 11.27 -9.54 10.46
N ASN A 373 11.58 -8.26 10.57
CA ASN A 373 11.54 -7.33 9.45
C ASN A 373 12.87 -7.36 8.72
N GLU A 374 12.83 -7.50 7.40
CA GLU A 374 13.99 -7.67 6.54
C GLU A 374 14.00 -6.67 5.39
N LEU A 375 15.16 -6.51 4.79
CA LEU A 375 15.45 -5.69 3.62
C LEU A 375 16.05 -6.57 2.52
N ALA A 376 15.48 -6.50 1.31
CA ALA A 376 16.10 -6.96 0.09
C ALA A 376 16.60 -5.74 -0.70
N VAL A 377 17.84 -5.78 -1.18
CA VAL A 377 18.42 -4.74 -2.04
C VAL A 377 18.64 -5.32 -3.41
N ILE A 378 17.94 -4.79 -4.40
CA ILE A 378 17.84 -5.31 -5.77
C ILE A 378 18.47 -4.32 -6.73
N PRO A 379 19.50 -4.67 -7.52
CA PRO A 379 19.98 -3.84 -8.61
C PRO A 379 18.89 -3.62 -9.65
N LEU A 380 18.66 -2.39 -10.12
CA LEU A 380 17.64 -2.13 -11.16
C LEU A 380 17.94 -2.88 -12.46
N SER A 381 19.21 -3.14 -12.74
CA SER A 381 19.63 -3.93 -13.91
C SER A 381 19.09 -5.36 -13.93
N ALA A 382 18.71 -5.91 -12.76
CA ALA A 382 18.09 -7.23 -12.64
C ALA A 382 16.58 -7.23 -12.96
N LEU A 383 15.93 -6.05 -13.04
CA LEU A 383 14.47 -5.90 -13.24
C LEU A 383 14.10 -5.62 -14.70
N LYS A 384 14.81 -6.17 -15.67
CA LYS A 384 14.51 -5.95 -17.10
C LYS A 384 13.28 -6.75 -17.51
N ALA A 385 12.28 -6.05 -18.05
CA ALA A 385 11.18 -6.63 -18.82
C ALA A 385 11.49 -6.37 -20.30
N ASP A 386 11.98 -7.37 -20.98
CA ASP A 386 12.29 -7.34 -22.42
C ASP A 386 11.00 -7.29 -23.24
#